data_7f77418eb649a155edf33d3485d422cf
#
_entry.id   7f77418eb649a155edf33d3485d422cf
#
_cell.length_a   1.000
_cell.length_b   1.000
_cell.length_c   1.000
_cell.angle_alpha   90.00
_cell.angle_beta   90.00
_cell.angle_gamma   90.00
#
_symmetry.space_group_name_H-M   'P 1'
#
loop_
_entity.id
_entity.type
_entity.pdbx_description
1 polymer ?
#
loop_
_entity_poly.entity_id
_entity_poly.type
_entity_poly.pdbx_seq_one_letter_code
_entity_poly.pdbx_strand_id
1 'polypeptide(L)'
;CSLFAKDEKEEMNVRVWTSQNILPSLNLTLGFYKFGGKGMLQREDVTNSNAVVGLNYLGKKYMMHTGFVHNKITKSENGGVTDLSMIRDTTLDARELAVNLHNASNEIKKNTIFLDETFRIPFSFINKLKSKKDSTFTYSADTLDKNITSAYIGHSSTLDIYSKKYTDEINS
;
A
#
# COMPACT_ATOMS: atom_id res chain seq x y z
N CYS A 1 -7.98 8.53 -14.72
CA CYS A 1 -8.93 8.41 -13.59
C CYS A 1 -9.84 7.24 -13.82
N SER A 2 -9.99 6.36 -12.84
CA SER A 2 -10.97 5.27 -12.87
C SER A 2 -11.79 5.30 -11.59
N LEU A 3 -13.09 5.15 -11.73
CA LEU A 3 -14.05 5.02 -10.64
C LEU A 3 -14.82 3.73 -10.86
N PHE A 4 -14.84 2.88 -9.86
CA PHE A 4 -15.66 1.68 -9.83
C PHE A 4 -16.39 1.64 -8.48
N ALA A 5 -17.71 1.45 -8.54
CA ALA A 5 -18.53 1.25 -7.36
C ALA A 5 -19.52 0.12 -7.66
N LYS A 6 -19.59 -0.86 -6.77
CA LYS A 6 -20.58 -1.94 -6.79
C LYS A 6 -21.22 -1.99 -5.41
N ASP A 7 -22.52 -1.90 -5.36
CA ASP A 7 -23.34 -2.05 -4.16
C ASP A 7 -24.33 -3.19 -4.40
N GLU A 8 -24.12 -4.28 -3.69
CA GLU A 8 -25.09 -5.37 -3.57
C GLU A 8 -25.55 -5.41 -2.12
N LYS A 9 -26.73 -5.97 -1.84
CA LYS A 9 -27.35 -5.96 -0.50
C LYS A 9 -26.42 -6.35 0.66
N GLU A 10 -25.30 -6.99 0.37
CA GLU A 10 -24.39 -7.58 1.36
C GLU A 10 -22.94 -7.20 1.16
N GLU A 11 -22.58 -6.60 0.02
CA GLU A 11 -21.22 -6.24 -0.32
C GLU A 11 -21.15 -4.83 -0.90
N MET A 12 -20.28 -4.02 -0.36
CA MET A 12 -19.94 -2.71 -0.89
C MET A 12 -18.52 -2.74 -1.42
N ASN A 13 -18.32 -2.34 -2.66
CA ASN A 13 -17.00 -2.23 -3.26
C ASN A 13 -16.89 -0.89 -3.99
N VAL A 14 -16.01 -0.01 -3.48
CA VAL A 14 -15.74 1.29 -4.08
C VAL A 14 -14.24 1.40 -4.37
N ARG A 15 -13.90 1.73 -5.60
CA ARG A 15 -12.52 1.97 -6.01
C ARG A 15 -12.44 3.26 -6.82
N VAL A 16 -11.59 4.16 -6.37
CA VAL A 16 -11.25 5.40 -7.06
C VAL A 16 -9.75 5.42 -7.27
N TRP A 17 -9.31 5.65 -8.49
CA TRP A 17 -7.90 5.72 -8.83
C TRP A 17 -7.65 6.79 -9.88
N THR A 18 -6.68 7.65 -9.62
CA THR A 18 -6.22 8.65 -10.58
C THR A 18 -4.70 8.74 -10.54
N SER A 19 -4.10 8.92 -11.70
CA SER A 19 -2.67 9.21 -11.85
C SER A 19 -2.53 10.28 -12.93
N GLN A 20 -1.87 11.37 -12.59
CA GLN A 20 -1.74 12.54 -13.46
C GLN A 20 -0.33 13.11 -13.43
N ASN A 21 0.16 13.52 -14.59
CA ASN A 21 1.39 14.29 -14.68
C ASN A 21 1.07 15.75 -14.37
N ILE A 22 1.48 16.22 -13.21
CA ILE A 22 1.34 17.63 -12.80
C ILE A 22 2.36 18.49 -13.55
N LEU A 23 3.56 17.93 -13.77
CA LEU A 23 4.63 18.49 -14.58
C LEU A 23 5.17 17.41 -15.52
N PRO A 24 5.91 17.74 -16.58
CA PRO A 24 6.52 16.75 -17.48
C PRO A 24 7.40 15.70 -16.77
N SER A 25 7.98 16.08 -15.63
CA SER A 25 8.84 15.22 -14.81
C SER A 25 8.21 14.77 -13.49
N LEU A 26 6.96 15.16 -13.20
CA LEU A 26 6.31 14.91 -11.91
C LEU A 26 4.93 14.30 -12.11
N ASN A 27 4.74 13.09 -11.62
CA ASN A 27 3.48 12.38 -11.61
C ASN A 27 2.94 12.26 -10.18
N LEU A 28 1.65 12.54 -10.00
CA LEU A 28 0.90 12.32 -8.75
C LEU A 28 -0.10 11.18 -8.96
N THR A 29 -0.11 10.25 -8.04
CA THR A 29 -1.07 9.15 -7.99
C THR A 29 -1.89 9.23 -6.72
N LEU A 30 -3.21 9.16 -6.85
CA LEU A 30 -4.15 9.09 -5.73
C LEU A 30 -5.01 7.85 -5.92
N GLY A 31 -5.16 7.07 -4.85
CA GLY A 31 -5.97 5.88 -4.85
C GLY A 31 -6.78 5.77 -3.57
N PHE A 32 -8.04 5.35 -3.71
CA PHE A 32 -8.88 5.00 -2.60
C PHE A 32 -9.63 3.71 -2.94
N TYR A 33 -9.64 2.79 -1.99
CA TYR A 33 -10.36 1.53 -2.11
C TYR A 33 -11.09 1.25 -0.80
N LYS A 34 -12.37 0.93 -0.90
CA LYS A 34 -13.17 0.50 0.25
C LYS A 34 -13.96 -0.73 -0.14
N PHE A 35 -13.82 -1.76 0.64
CA PHE A 35 -14.57 -3.00 0.53
C PHE A 35 -15.25 -3.27 1.87
N GLY A 36 -16.52 -3.64 1.82
CA GLY A 36 -17.29 -4.08 2.97
C GLY A 36 -18.09 -5.30 2.58
N GLY A 37 -18.07 -6.32 3.44
CA GLY A 37 -18.85 -7.53 3.25
C GLY A 37 -19.45 -7.98 4.58
N LYS A 38 -20.67 -8.54 4.50
CA LYS A 38 -21.31 -9.20 5.62
C LYS A 38 -20.94 -10.67 5.60
N GLY A 39 -20.66 -11.21 6.77
CA GLY A 39 -20.43 -12.65 6.93
C GLY A 39 -21.70 -13.50 6.86
N MET A 40 -21.52 -14.78 7.01
CA MET A 40 -22.60 -15.77 7.00
C MET A 40 -23.43 -15.73 8.28
N LEU A 41 -22.77 -15.45 9.42
CA LEU A 41 -23.39 -15.34 10.74
C LEU A 41 -23.65 -13.86 11.09
N GLN A 42 -24.45 -13.65 12.15
CA GLN A 42 -24.59 -12.32 12.74
C GLN A 42 -23.23 -11.80 13.20
N ARG A 43 -22.99 -10.48 13.01
CA ARG A 43 -21.79 -9.77 13.47
C ARG A 43 -20.47 -10.37 12.99
N GLU A 44 -20.44 -10.74 11.72
CA GLU A 44 -19.25 -11.21 11.02
C GLU A 44 -18.86 -10.24 9.89
N ASP A 45 -19.16 -8.96 10.08
CA ASP A 45 -18.92 -7.94 9.09
C ASP A 45 -17.43 -7.60 8.99
N VAL A 46 -16.94 -7.44 7.77
CA VAL A 46 -15.57 -7.01 7.50
C VAL A 46 -15.62 -5.75 6.65
N THR A 47 -14.86 -4.75 7.06
CA THR A 47 -14.62 -3.54 6.26
C THR A 47 -13.12 -3.36 6.08
N ASN A 48 -12.70 -3.22 4.83
CA ASN A 48 -11.33 -2.86 4.47
C ASN A 48 -11.34 -1.52 3.74
N SER A 49 -10.54 -0.58 4.19
CA SER A 49 -10.32 0.69 3.52
C SER A 49 -8.84 0.94 3.32
N ASN A 50 -8.48 1.37 2.12
CA ASN A 50 -7.13 1.65 1.70
C ASN A 50 -7.08 3.01 1.02
N ALA A 51 -6.12 3.83 1.39
CA ALA A 51 -5.84 5.10 0.74
C ALA A 51 -4.37 5.16 0.36
N VAL A 52 -4.08 5.61 -0.86
CA VAL A 52 -2.73 5.68 -1.42
C VAL A 52 -2.50 7.07 -1.99
N VAL A 53 -1.37 7.65 -1.64
CA VAL A 53 -0.83 8.85 -2.26
C VAL A 53 0.58 8.53 -2.72
N GLY A 54 0.87 8.68 -4.01
CA GLY A 54 2.17 8.41 -4.61
C GLY A 54 2.66 9.59 -5.41
N LEU A 55 3.96 9.85 -5.35
CA LEU A 55 4.65 10.88 -6.10
C LEU A 55 5.84 10.27 -6.82
N ASN A 56 5.91 10.46 -8.15
CA ASN A 56 7.02 10.02 -8.97
C ASN A 56 7.67 11.23 -9.61
N TYR A 57 8.95 11.41 -9.39
CA TYR A 57 9.75 12.43 -10.04
C TYR A 57 10.78 11.78 -10.94
N LEU A 58 10.80 12.16 -12.22
CA LEU A 58 11.73 11.67 -13.22
C LEU A 58 12.55 12.85 -13.81
N GLY A 59 13.67 13.13 -13.18
CA GLY A 59 14.62 14.15 -13.64
C GLY A 59 15.81 13.54 -14.42
N LYS A 60 16.63 14.38 -15.04
CA LYS A 60 17.80 13.93 -15.82
C LYS A 60 18.91 13.29 -14.97
N LYS A 61 19.06 13.73 -13.72
CA LYS A 61 20.11 13.29 -12.78
C LYS A 61 19.59 12.62 -11.52
N TYR A 62 18.32 12.83 -11.22
CA TYR A 62 17.68 12.36 -10.01
C TYR A 62 16.31 11.82 -10.34
N MET A 63 15.99 10.66 -9.81
CA MET A 63 14.68 10.02 -9.87
C MET A 63 14.24 9.72 -8.44
N MET A 64 12.96 9.91 -8.16
CA MET A 64 12.37 9.65 -6.85
C MET A 64 11.00 9.02 -7.03
N HIS A 65 10.75 7.98 -6.26
CA HIS A 65 9.43 7.39 -6.07
C HIS A 65 9.13 7.37 -4.59
N THR A 66 8.11 8.10 -4.17
CA THR A 66 7.71 8.17 -2.76
C THR A 66 6.21 8.09 -2.63
N GLY A 67 5.74 7.64 -1.50
CA GLY A 67 4.32 7.60 -1.24
C GLY A 67 3.97 7.22 0.18
N PHE A 68 2.67 7.37 0.43
CA PHE A 68 2.01 7.03 1.68
C PHE A 68 0.85 6.07 1.39
N VAL A 69 0.79 4.99 2.14
CA VAL A 69 -0.29 4.00 2.07
C VAL A 69 -0.92 3.87 3.44
N HIS A 70 -2.21 4.12 3.52
CA HIS A 70 -3.01 3.88 4.71
C HIS A 70 -3.91 2.67 4.49
N ASN A 71 -3.80 1.66 5.34
CA ASN A 71 -4.67 0.49 5.37
C ASN A 71 -5.40 0.42 6.71
N LYS A 72 -6.71 0.21 6.65
CA LYS A 72 -7.54 -0.03 7.82
C LYS A 72 -8.47 -1.20 7.56
N ILE A 73 -8.39 -2.22 8.39
CA ILE A 73 -9.28 -3.37 8.38
C ILE A 73 -10.02 -3.39 9.71
N THR A 74 -11.35 -3.42 9.65
CA THR A 74 -12.21 -3.60 10.82
C THR A 74 -13.02 -4.85 10.61
N LYS A 75 -13.01 -5.75 11.57
CA LYS A 75 -13.77 -6.98 11.57
C LYS A 75 -14.60 -7.06 12.85
N SER A 76 -15.89 -7.29 12.71
CA SER A 76 -16.74 -7.65 13.84
C SER A 76 -16.47 -9.09 14.23
N GLU A 77 -16.44 -9.38 15.53
CA GLU A 77 -16.19 -10.71 16.07
C GLU A 77 -17.45 -11.20 16.80
N ASN A 78 -17.93 -12.38 16.43
CA ASN A 78 -19.16 -12.94 16.98
C ASN A 78 -18.92 -14.02 18.07
N GLY A 79 -17.68 -14.49 18.21
CA GLY A 79 -17.35 -15.54 19.20
C GLY A 79 -17.98 -16.91 18.94
N GLY A 80 -18.57 -17.10 17.76
CA GLY A 80 -19.27 -18.33 17.38
C GLY A 80 -20.73 -18.37 17.86
N VAL A 81 -21.44 -19.39 17.45
CA VAL A 81 -22.85 -19.64 17.80
C VAL A 81 -22.99 -20.13 19.24
N THR A 82 -23.95 -19.61 19.98
CA THR A 82 -24.19 -19.99 21.39
C THR A 82 -24.66 -21.42 21.57
N ASP A 83 -25.48 -21.91 20.63
CA ASP A 83 -26.05 -23.25 20.68
C ASP A 83 -25.77 -24.02 19.39
N LEU A 84 -24.92 -25.03 19.48
CA LEU A 84 -24.55 -25.89 18.34
C LEU A 84 -25.70 -26.75 17.83
N SER A 85 -26.76 -26.97 18.63
CA SER A 85 -27.93 -27.73 18.18
C SER A 85 -28.72 -26.97 17.10
N MET A 86 -28.73 -25.66 17.16
CA MET A 86 -29.40 -24.78 16.18
C MET A 86 -28.75 -24.82 14.79
N ILE A 87 -27.47 -25.15 14.69
CA ILE A 87 -26.77 -25.30 13.41
C ILE A 87 -27.35 -26.45 12.56
N ARG A 88 -27.96 -27.44 13.20
CA ARG A 88 -28.56 -28.59 12.51
C ARG A 88 -29.98 -28.35 12.04
N ASP A 89 -30.58 -27.24 12.49
CA ASP A 89 -31.93 -26.87 12.03
C ASP A 89 -31.85 -26.13 10.69
N THR A 90 -32.21 -26.82 9.64
CA THR A 90 -32.20 -26.30 8.27
C THR A 90 -33.32 -25.28 7.99
N THR A 91 -34.19 -25.02 8.96
CA THR A 91 -35.27 -24.05 8.84
C THR A 91 -34.87 -22.66 9.29
N LEU A 92 -33.75 -22.52 10.05
CA LEU A 92 -33.25 -21.25 10.52
C LEU A 92 -32.23 -20.63 9.54
N ASP A 93 -32.34 -19.33 9.30
CA ASP A 93 -31.30 -18.60 8.60
C ASP A 93 -30.05 -18.50 9.49
N ALA A 94 -28.88 -18.71 8.91
CA ALA A 94 -27.61 -18.61 9.61
C ALA A 94 -27.42 -17.26 10.33
N ARG A 95 -28.08 -16.21 9.84
CA ARG A 95 -28.06 -14.84 10.43
C ARG A 95 -29.00 -14.68 11.63
N GLU A 96 -29.90 -15.61 11.86
CA GLU A 96 -30.80 -15.61 13.01
C GLU A 96 -30.21 -16.36 14.20
N LEU A 97 -29.09 -17.07 13.99
CA LEU A 97 -28.41 -17.80 15.04
C LEU A 97 -27.80 -16.85 16.05
N ALA A 98 -28.12 -17.06 17.33
CA ALA A 98 -27.54 -16.27 18.41
C ALA A 98 -26.04 -16.52 18.54
N VAL A 99 -25.27 -15.46 18.74
CA VAL A 99 -23.80 -15.48 18.81
C VAL A 99 -23.31 -15.07 20.20
N ASN A 100 -22.12 -15.52 20.59
CA ASN A 100 -21.56 -15.32 21.92
C ASN A 100 -21.16 -13.88 22.20
N LEU A 101 -20.66 -13.14 21.18
CA LEU A 101 -20.19 -11.78 21.32
C LEU A 101 -21.08 -10.83 20.54
N HIS A 102 -21.59 -9.80 21.23
CA HIS A 102 -22.52 -8.85 20.63
C HIS A 102 -21.86 -7.55 20.15
N ASN A 103 -20.77 -7.12 20.79
CA ASN A 103 -20.13 -5.84 20.54
C ASN A 103 -18.59 -5.94 20.46
N ALA A 104 -18.10 -7.10 20.05
CA ALA A 104 -16.66 -7.31 19.87
C ALA A 104 -16.21 -6.94 18.46
N SER A 105 -15.10 -6.24 18.35
CA SER A 105 -14.49 -5.85 17.09
C SER A 105 -12.98 -5.84 17.16
N ASN A 106 -12.36 -6.18 16.02
CA ASN A 106 -10.93 -6.15 15.81
C ASN A 106 -10.60 -5.12 14.73
N GLU A 107 -9.76 -4.15 15.06
CA GLU A 107 -9.31 -3.10 14.15
C GLU A 107 -7.80 -3.21 13.96
N ILE A 108 -7.36 -3.26 12.71
CA ILE A 108 -5.97 -3.25 12.31
C ILE A 108 -5.74 -2.04 11.43
N LYS A 109 -4.75 -1.22 11.78
CA LYS A 109 -4.28 -0.10 10.96
C LYS A 109 -2.82 -0.30 10.63
N LYS A 110 -2.48 -0.06 9.36
CA LYS A 110 -1.10 -0.01 8.90
C LYS A 110 -0.90 1.24 8.06
N ASN A 111 0.07 2.04 8.44
CA ASN A 111 0.55 3.19 7.67
C ASN A 111 1.94 2.87 7.15
N THR A 112 2.15 3.00 5.86
CA THR A 112 3.44 2.78 5.21
C THR A 112 3.86 4.06 4.51
N ILE A 113 5.07 4.51 4.78
CA ILE A 113 5.75 5.58 4.03
C ILE A 113 6.93 4.92 3.34
N PHE A 114 7.09 5.14 2.05
CA PHE A 114 8.24 4.63 1.30
C PHE A 114 8.90 5.74 0.50
N LEU A 115 10.20 5.60 0.31
CA LEU A 115 11.04 6.51 -0.46
C LEU A 115 12.09 5.69 -1.20
N ASP A 116 12.05 5.74 -2.52
CA ASP A 116 13.06 5.18 -3.41
C ASP A 116 13.68 6.32 -4.19
N GLU A 117 14.99 6.42 -4.13
CA GLU A 117 15.76 7.48 -4.77
C GLU A 117 16.87 6.89 -5.63
N THR A 118 17.10 7.50 -6.78
CA THR A 118 18.20 7.11 -7.66
C THR A 118 18.89 8.35 -8.22
N PHE A 119 20.19 8.41 -7.99
CA PHE A 119 21.07 9.44 -8.53
C PHE A 119 21.88 8.89 -9.70
N ARG A 120 21.86 9.63 -10.79
CA ARG A 120 22.68 9.36 -11.96
C ARG A 120 23.99 10.14 -11.88
N ILE A 121 25.12 9.44 -11.85
CA ILE A 121 26.45 10.00 -11.86
C ILE A 121 26.99 9.94 -13.30
N PRO A 122 27.19 11.06 -13.98
CA PRO A 122 27.74 11.04 -15.32
C PRO A 122 29.20 10.51 -15.31
N PHE A 123 29.55 9.70 -16.28
CA PHE A 123 30.88 9.09 -16.37
C PHE A 123 32.03 10.11 -16.43
N SER A 124 31.79 11.29 -16.98
CA SER A 124 32.74 12.43 -17.00
C SER A 124 33.18 12.86 -15.60
N PHE A 125 32.33 12.72 -14.57
CA PHE A 125 32.66 13.03 -13.19
C PHE A 125 33.61 11.98 -12.61
N ILE A 126 33.39 10.71 -12.92
CA ILE A 126 34.22 9.58 -12.45
C ILE A 126 35.63 9.69 -13.06
N ASN A 127 35.74 10.03 -14.34
CA ASN A 127 37.02 10.25 -15.01
C ASN A 127 37.78 11.44 -14.44
N LYS A 128 37.08 12.51 -14.02
CA LYS A 128 37.68 13.68 -13.38
C LYS A 128 38.24 13.37 -11.99
N LEU A 129 37.63 12.45 -11.25
CA LEU A 129 38.13 11.96 -9.96
C LEU A 129 39.36 11.08 -10.14
N LYS A 130 39.41 10.21 -11.18
CA LYS A 130 40.59 9.38 -11.50
C LYS A 130 41.76 10.23 -11.98
N SER A 131 41.53 11.21 -12.82
CA SER A 131 42.59 12.12 -13.35
C SER A 131 43.29 12.96 -12.27
N LYS A 132 42.64 13.17 -11.11
CA LYS A 132 43.25 13.89 -9.99
C LYS A 132 44.21 13.03 -9.15
N LYS A 133 44.17 11.67 -9.31
CA LYS A 133 44.93 10.74 -8.50
C LYS A 133 46.18 10.17 -9.21
N ASP A 134 46.20 10.19 -10.56
CA ASP A 134 47.30 9.66 -11.34
C ASP A 134 47.63 10.60 -12.52
N SER A 135 48.72 11.36 -12.35
CA SER A 135 49.26 12.22 -13.40
C SER A 135 50.08 11.46 -14.48
N THR A 136 50.00 10.11 -14.55
CA THR A 136 50.88 9.32 -15.42
C THR A 136 50.16 8.26 -16.28
N PHE A 137 48.82 8.24 -16.33
CA PHE A 137 48.12 7.27 -17.18
C PHE A 137 47.21 8.00 -18.19
N THR A 138 47.77 8.22 -19.38
CA THR A 138 46.97 8.67 -20.56
C THR A 138 46.20 7.46 -21.07
N TYR A 139 44.99 7.27 -20.62
CA TYR A 139 44.06 6.29 -21.18
C TYR A 139 43.44 6.88 -22.45
N SER A 140 43.75 6.28 -23.57
CA SER A 140 43.13 6.60 -24.86
C SER A 140 41.63 6.34 -24.78
N ALA A 141 40.81 7.37 -24.84
CA ALA A 141 39.35 7.35 -24.65
C ALA A 141 38.59 6.67 -25.81
N ASP A 142 39.29 6.03 -26.75
CA ASP A 142 38.70 5.54 -28.02
C ASP A 142 38.16 4.11 -27.96
N THR A 143 38.29 3.39 -26.87
CA THR A 143 37.85 1.99 -26.79
C THR A 143 36.86 1.65 -25.68
N LEU A 144 36.39 2.63 -24.94
CA LEU A 144 35.31 2.41 -23.99
C LEU A 144 33.96 2.53 -24.70
N ASP A 145 33.25 1.42 -24.72
CA ASP A 145 31.90 1.25 -25.20
C ASP A 145 31.06 2.51 -25.05
N LYS A 146 30.70 3.14 -26.18
CA LYS A 146 29.91 4.39 -26.23
C LYS A 146 28.53 4.27 -25.51
N ASN A 147 28.21 3.09 -24.99
CA ASN A 147 26.95 2.77 -24.33
C ASN A 147 26.95 2.95 -22.80
N ILE A 148 28.11 3.05 -22.14
CA ILE A 148 28.18 3.26 -20.68
C ILE A 148 28.42 4.76 -20.41
N THR A 149 27.33 5.51 -20.31
CA THR A 149 27.40 6.97 -20.12
C THR A 149 27.24 7.43 -18.67
N SER A 150 26.89 6.54 -17.74
CA SER A 150 26.59 6.92 -16.35
C SER A 150 26.56 5.73 -15.39
N ALA A 151 26.87 5.99 -14.13
CA ALA A 151 26.61 5.12 -13.01
C ALA A 151 25.34 5.58 -12.26
N TYR A 152 24.70 4.69 -11.52
CA TYR A 152 23.55 4.99 -10.70
C TYR A 152 23.83 4.61 -9.25
N ILE A 153 23.42 5.45 -8.31
CA ILE A 153 23.40 5.16 -6.88
C ILE A 153 21.94 5.25 -6.45
N GLY A 154 21.42 4.16 -5.90
CA GLY A 154 20.06 4.08 -5.39
C GLY A 154 20.03 3.97 -3.88
N HIS A 155 18.99 4.53 -3.29
CA HIS A 155 18.61 4.37 -1.88
C HIS A 155 17.13 4.04 -1.80
N SER A 156 16.77 3.08 -0.98
CA SER A 156 15.39 2.70 -0.71
C SER A 156 15.15 2.64 0.78
N SER A 157 14.07 3.23 1.24
CA SER A 157 13.64 3.18 2.63
C SER A 157 12.13 3.00 2.75
N THR A 158 11.70 2.24 3.75
CA THR A 158 10.30 2.02 4.06
C THR A 158 10.09 2.09 5.56
N LEU A 159 9.07 2.83 5.99
CA LEU A 159 8.64 2.93 7.37
C LEU A 159 7.20 2.42 7.48
N ASP A 160 7.01 1.37 8.28
CA ASP A 160 5.71 0.82 8.61
C ASP A 160 5.33 1.16 10.06
N ILE A 161 4.15 1.75 10.22
CA ILE A 161 3.54 2.03 11.51
C ILE A 161 2.29 1.17 11.63
N TYR A 162 2.28 0.27 12.60
CA TYR A 162 1.25 -0.72 12.78
C TYR A 162 0.51 -0.53 14.10
N SER A 163 -0.81 -0.64 14.09
CA SER A 163 -1.67 -0.59 15.27
C SER A 163 -2.75 -1.65 15.18
N LYS A 164 -2.95 -2.37 16.26
CA LYS A 164 -4.04 -3.34 16.43
C LYS A 164 -4.82 -2.99 17.70
N LYS A 165 -6.14 -2.91 17.56
CA LYS A 165 -7.07 -2.66 18.66
C LYS A 165 -8.15 -3.73 18.67
N TYR A 166 -8.33 -4.37 19.80
CA TYR A 166 -9.48 -5.23 20.08
C TYR A 166 -10.39 -4.48 21.04
N THR A 167 -11.68 -4.47 20.77
CA THR A 167 -12.70 -3.89 21.64
C THR A 167 -13.76 -4.95 21.86
N ASP A 168 -14.10 -5.17 23.13
CA ASP A 168 -15.20 -6.02 23.56
C ASP A 168 -15.99 -5.23 24.59
N GLU A 169 -17.15 -4.74 24.18
CA GLU A 169 -18.05 -4.00 25.08
C GLU A 169 -18.99 -5.04 25.74
N ILE A 170 -18.60 -5.49 26.92
CA ILE A 170 -19.48 -6.27 27.77
C ILE A 170 -20.56 -5.30 28.25
N ASN A 171 -21.78 -5.49 27.79
CA ASN A 171 -22.93 -4.73 28.35
C ASN A 171 -23.10 -5.14 29.82
N SER A 172 -22.71 -4.24 30.74
CA SER A 172 -23.00 -4.30 32.16
C SER A 172 -24.44 -3.86 32.43
#